data_370063f75fa31ec6c1578d6ceb25d0c2
#
_entry.id   370063f75fa31ec6c1578d6ceb25d0c2
#
_cell.length_a   1.000
_cell.length_b   1.000
_cell.length_c   1.000
_cell.angle_alpha   90.00
_cell.angle_beta   90.00
_cell.angle_gamma   90.00
#
_symmetry.space_group_name_H-M   'P 1'
#
loop_
_entity.id
_entity.type
_entity.pdbx_description
1 polymer ?
#
loop_
_entity_poly.entity_id
_entity_poly.type
_entity_poly.pdbx_seq_one_letter_code
_entity_poly.pdbx_strand_id
1 'polypeptide(L)'
;DYPYLSCNWVDLRTGLRVLPSVKVFVRGGRRIAFVGVTTPETFTKSTPAYFMDKAQRKYIYDIQGGEDGKKLYDAVQKAIDKAKLLADVVIGLGHLGVDPSSSPWTSEEVIAHTSGFDAFIDGHSHTVMENKQVQDASGKAVTLTQTGSYFANVGEMTIAADGTITTKLIPTHEGMDAGIAAMQTSWVNTVDDMLGEKIAVGDSDFYVTDPAT
;
A
#
# COMPACT_ATOMS: atom_id res chain seq x y z
N ASP A 1 -10.12 -2.22 -15.43
CA ASP A 1 -9.30 -3.10 -14.57
C ASP A 1 -7.94 -2.48 -14.35
N TYR A 2 -7.43 -2.55 -13.13
CA TYR A 2 -6.09 -2.14 -12.76
C TYR A 2 -5.32 -3.33 -12.19
N PRO A 3 -4.01 -3.45 -12.44
CA PRO A 3 -3.22 -4.58 -11.98
C PRO A 3 -2.92 -4.48 -10.47
N TYR A 4 -3.03 -5.60 -9.77
CA TYR A 4 -2.48 -5.76 -8.43
C TYR A 4 -1.02 -6.20 -8.52
N LEU A 5 -0.17 -5.67 -7.64
CA LEU A 5 1.26 -5.97 -7.60
C LEU A 5 1.70 -6.32 -6.18
N SER A 6 2.55 -7.31 -6.06
CA SER A 6 3.29 -7.60 -4.81
C SER A 6 4.55 -8.40 -5.12
N CYS A 7 5.70 -7.91 -4.69
CA CYS A 7 6.97 -8.61 -4.87
C CYS A 7 7.27 -9.62 -3.76
N ASN A 8 6.56 -9.54 -2.64
CA ASN A 8 6.83 -10.33 -1.43
C ASN A 8 5.67 -11.24 -1.00
N TRP A 9 4.59 -11.35 -1.77
CA TRP A 9 3.50 -12.29 -1.49
C TRP A 9 3.71 -13.61 -2.23
N VAL A 10 3.85 -14.71 -1.48
CA VAL A 10 4.24 -16.04 -1.98
C VAL A 10 3.21 -17.09 -1.59
N ASP A 11 2.90 -18.00 -2.49
CA ASP A 11 2.17 -19.23 -2.21
C ASP A 11 3.16 -20.29 -1.68
N LEU A 12 3.02 -20.67 -0.42
CA LEU A 12 3.91 -21.64 0.25
C LEU A 12 3.85 -23.06 -0.33
N ARG A 13 2.77 -23.39 -1.03
CA ARG A 13 2.59 -24.70 -1.66
C ARG A 13 3.41 -24.85 -2.94
N THR A 14 3.63 -23.76 -3.64
CA THR A 14 4.32 -23.73 -4.94
C THR A 14 5.66 -23.01 -4.89
N GLY A 15 5.88 -22.16 -3.89
CA GLY A 15 7.02 -21.25 -3.82
C GLY A 15 6.95 -20.09 -4.81
N LEU A 16 5.84 -19.94 -5.54
CA LEU A 16 5.68 -18.89 -6.54
C LEU A 16 5.01 -17.65 -5.96
N ARG A 17 5.28 -16.49 -6.55
CA ARG A 17 4.57 -15.25 -6.21
C ARG A 17 3.11 -15.34 -6.63
N VAL A 18 2.23 -14.84 -5.76
CA VAL A 18 0.78 -14.79 -6.01
C VAL A 18 0.44 -13.70 -7.03
N LEU A 19 1.18 -12.60 -7.01
CA LEU A 19 0.98 -11.44 -7.89
C LEU A 19 2.27 -11.10 -8.66
N PRO A 20 2.15 -10.40 -9.80
CA PRO A 20 3.31 -9.82 -10.46
C PRO A 20 4.05 -8.84 -9.53
N SER A 21 5.38 -8.88 -9.55
CA SER A 21 6.20 -7.94 -8.75
C SER A 21 6.33 -6.56 -9.37
N VAL A 22 6.22 -6.48 -10.71
CA VAL A 22 6.49 -5.27 -11.50
C VAL A 22 5.49 -5.15 -12.62
N LYS A 23 5.01 -3.92 -12.86
CA LYS A 23 4.25 -3.54 -14.06
C LYS A 23 4.87 -2.30 -14.68
N VAL A 24 5.05 -2.32 -15.99
CA VAL A 24 5.59 -1.19 -16.75
C VAL A 24 4.48 -0.52 -17.55
N PHE A 25 4.47 0.79 -17.53
CA PHE A 25 3.62 1.64 -18.35
C PHE A 25 4.50 2.57 -19.19
N VAL A 26 4.03 2.93 -20.38
CA VAL A 26 4.67 3.95 -21.21
C VAL A 26 3.82 5.22 -21.17
N ARG A 27 4.40 6.30 -20.72
CA ARG A 27 3.77 7.63 -20.67
C ARG A 27 4.80 8.69 -21.00
N GLY A 28 4.41 9.67 -21.84
CA GLY A 28 5.31 10.74 -22.25
C GLY A 28 6.62 10.26 -22.88
N GLY A 29 6.60 9.13 -23.58
CA GLY A 29 7.80 8.51 -24.19
C GLY A 29 8.71 7.79 -23.20
N ARG A 30 8.40 7.74 -21.90
CA ARG A 30 9.18 7.04 -20.87
C ARG A 30 8.50 5.74 -20.44
N ARG A 31 9.32 4.75 -20.13
CA ARG A 31 8.89 3.51 -19.48
C ARG A 31 8.98 3.71 -17.98
N ILE A 32 7.86 3.59 -17.30
CA ILE A 32 7.73 3.76 -15.85
C ILE A 32 7.35 2.41 -15.27
N ALA A 33 8.19 1.85 -14.41
CA ALA A 33 7.91 0.61 -13.69
C ALA A 33 7.38 0.91 -12.30
N PHE A 34 6.32 0.21 -11.91
CA PHE A 34 5.84 0.14 -10.54
C PHE A 34 6.24 -1.18 -9.92
N VAL A 35 6.86 -1.14 -8.75
CA VAL A 35 7.20 -2.31 -7.92
C VAL A 35 6.22 -2.35 -6.75
N GLY A 36 5.37 -3.39 -6.69
CA GLY A 36 4.40 -3.53 -5.60
C GLY A 36 5.01 -4.13 -4.35
N VAL A 37 4.67 -3.59 -3.17
CA VAL A 37 5.16 -4.07 -1.87
C VAL A 37 3.99 -4.14 -0.88
N THR A 38 3.84 -5.29 -0.22
CA THR A 38 2.75 -5.53 0.74
C THR A 38 3.32 -5.65 2.16
N THR A 39 2.68 -5.01 3.14
CA THR A 39 3.12 -5.14 4.54
C THR A 39 2.94 -6.56 5.07
N PRO A 40 3.96 -7.13 5.74
CA PRO A 40 3.80 -8.38 6.48
C PRO A 40 2.74 -8.32 7.58
N GLU A 41 2.40 -7.13 8.09
CA GLU A 41 1.33 -6.92 9.06
C GLU A 41 -0.07 -7.29 8.53
N THR A 42 -0.21 -7.55 7.23
CA THR A 42 -1.48 -8.02 6.63
C THR A 42 -2.06 -9.23 7.37
N PHE A 43 -1.23 -10.11 7.93
CA PHE A 43 -1.69 -11.26 8.72
C PHE A 43 -2.37 -10.86 10.03
N THR A 44 -2.00 -9.73 10.63
CA THR A 44 -2.54 -9.24 11.91
C THR A 44 -3.53 -8.09 11.75
N LYS A 45 -3.43 -7.34 10.65
CA LYS A 45 -4.28 -6.17 10.36
C LYS A 45 -5.44 -6.49 9.41
N SER A 46 -5.55 -7.73 8.92
CA SER A 46 -6.62 -8.22 8.05
C SER A 46 -7.22 -9.51 8.63
N THR A 47 -7.90 -10.31 7.81
CA THR A 47 -8.51 -11.56 8.25
C THR A 47 -7.59 -12.76 7.99
N PRO A 48 -6.87 -13.29 8.98
CA PRO A 48 -5.87 -14.36 8.82
C PRO A 48 -6.42 -15.62 8.14
N ALA A 49 -7.73 -15.89 8.32
CA ALA A 49 -8.39 -17.06 7.78
C ALA A 49 -8.32 -17.18 6.23
N TYR A 50 -8.15 -16.06 5.51
CA TYR A 50 -7.99 -16.08 4.06
C TYR A 50 -6.60 -16.51 3.58
N PHE A 51 -5.62 -16.50 4.49
CA PHE A 51 -4.24 -16.90 4.19
C PHE A 51 -3.95 -18.35 4.62
N MET A 52 -4.96 -19.06 5.14
CA MET A 52 -4.83 -20.37 5.75
C MET A 52 -5.61 -21.44 5.01
N ASP A 53 -5.07 -22.67 4.98
CA ASP A 53 -5.88 -23.88 4.81
C ASP A 53 -6.72 -24.07 6.08
N LYS A 54 -8.03 -23.97 5.95
CA LYS A 54 -8.97 -24.06 7.08
C LYS A 54 -9.00 -25.45 7.72
N ALA A 55 -8.79 -26.51 6.93
CA ALA A 55 -8.80 -27.89 7.43
C ALA A 55 -7.53 -28.22 8.23
N GLN A 56 -6.39 -27.75 7.75
CA GLN A 56 -5.10 -28.01 8.38
C GLN A 56 -4.69 -26.93 9.40
N ARG A 57 -5.39 -25.78 9.43
CA ARG A 57 -5.07 -24.60 10.25
C ARG A 57 -3.62 -24.12 10.05
N LYS A 58 -3.14 -24.20 8.81
CA LYS A 58 -1.78 -23.78 8.42
C LYS A 58 -1.85 -22.67 7.38
N TYR A 59 -0.93 -21.72 7.48
CA TYR A 59 -0.77 -20.71 6.43
C TYR A 59 -0.35 -21.39 5.12
N ILE A 60 -1.03 -21.01 4.05
CA ILE A 60 -0.73 -21.42 2.67
C ILE A 60 -0.11 -20.27 1.85
N TYR A 61 -0.11 -19.08 2.42
CA TYR A 61 0.57 -17.91 1.87
C TYR A 61 1.54 -17.33 2.89
N ASP A 62 2.60 -16.71 2.39
CA ASP A 62 3.53 -15.88 3.16
C ASP A 62 3.64 -14.50 2.52
N ILE A 63 3.59 -13.47 3.33
CA ILE A 63 3.98 -12.11 2.95
C ILE A 63 5.37 -11.92 3.55
N GLN A 64 6.39 -12.15 2.72
CA GLN A 64 7.78 -12.22 3.13
C GLN A 64 8.21 -10.93 3.82
N GLY A 65 8.46 -11.00 5.12
CA GLY A 65 8.95 -9.89 5.95
C GLY A 65 10.32 -10.23 6.55
N GLY A 66 10.36 -11.31 7.33
CA GLY A 66 11.46 -11.64 8.22
C GLY A 66 11.41 -10.79 9.49
N GLU A 67 11.88 -11.34 10.61
CA GLU A 67 11.89 -10.61 11.90
C GLU A 67 12.82 -9.38 11.86
N ASP A 68 13.86 -9.44 11.03
CA ASP A 68 14.84 -8.38 10.79
C ASP A 68 14.56 -7.55 9.51
N GLY A 69 13.44 -7.79 8.85
CA GLY A 69 13.08 -7.13 7.58
C GLY A 69 13.82 -7.68 6.35
N LYS A 70 14.86 -8.49 6.53
CA LYS A 70 15.75 -8.90 5.44
C LYS A 70 15.04 -9.61 4.29
N LYS A 71 14.06 -10.47 4.57
CA LYS A 71 13.31 -11.16 3.51
C LYS A 71 12.52 -10.19 2.65
N LEU A 72 11.95 -9.13 3.26
CA LEU A 72 11.28 -8.05 2.55
C LEU A 72 12.26 -7.29 1.66
N TYR A 73 13.38 -6.84 2.23
CA TYR A 73 14.39 -6.05 1.51
C TYR A 73 14.96 -6.83 0.32
N ASP A 74 15.29 -8.11 0.50
CA ASP A 74 15.78 -9.00 -0.56
C ASP A 74 14.72 -9.18 -1.68
N ALA A 75 13.45 -9.33 -1.33
CA ALA A 75 12.36 -9.45 -2.31
C ALA A 75 12.17 -8.16 -3.11
N VAL A 76 12.21 -7.01 -2.42
CA VAL A 76 12.09 -5.68 -3.02
C VAL A 76 13.28 -5.40 -3.93
N GLN A 77 14.52 -5.65 -3.48
CA GLN A 77 15.72 -5.43 -4.30
C GLN A 77 15.68 -6.24 -5.60
N LYS A 78 15.31 -7.53 -5.53
CA LYS A 78 15.14 -8.36 -6.74
C LYS A 78 14.10 -7.79 -7.71
N ALA A 79 13.03 -7.18 -7.19
CA ALA A 79 12.01 -6.56 -8.01
C ALA A 79 12.49 -5.24 -8.64
N ILE A 80 13.25 -4.43 -7.89
CA ILE A 80 13.91 -3.22 -8.41
C ILE A 80 14.89 -3.58 -9.53
N ASP A 81 15.75 -4.58 -9.33
CA ASP A 81 16.73 -5.00 -10.32
C ASP A 81 16.06 -5.42 -11.64
N LYS A 82 14.95 -6.18 -11.51
CA LYS A 82 14.11 -6.52 -12.66
C LYS A 82 13.49 -5.29 -13.32
N ALA A 83 12.96 -4.35 -12.53
CA ALA A 83 12.33 -3.13 -13.05
C ALA A 83 13.32 -2.25 -13.81
N LYS A 84 14.54 -2.11 -13.33
CA LYS A 84 15.63 -1.33 -13.97
C LYS A 84 16.04 -1.86 -15.34
N LEU A 85 15.86 -3.15 -15.60
CA LEU A 85 16.08 -3.73 -16.94
C LEU A 85 14.96 -3.38 -17.93
N LEU A 86 13.79 -2.99 -17.44
CA LEU A 86 12.57 -2.84 -18.23
C LEU A 86 12.12 -1.38 -18.38
N ALA A 87 12.59 -0.48 -17.50
CA ALA A 87 12.05 0.88 -17.41
C ALA A 87 13.13 1.93 -17.17
N ASP A 88 12.77 3.15 -17.48
CA ASP A 88 13.62 4.34 -17.35
C ASP A 88 13.45 4.99 -15.96
N VAL A 89 12.29 4.75 -15.32
CA VAL A 89 11.93 5.23 -13.98
C VAL A 89 11.32 4.07 -13.18
N VAL A 90 11.74 3.92 -11.91
CA VAL A 90 11.26 2.86 -11.01
C VAL A 90 10.60 3.48 -9.78
N ILE A 91 9.30 3.24 -9.64
CA ILE A 91 8.49 3.75 -8.52
C ILE A 91 8.08 2.59 -7.62
N GLY A 92 8.35 2.72 -6.31
CA GLY A 92 7.77 1.84 -5.31
C GLY A 92 6.29 2.16 -5.12
N LEU A 93 5.45 1.12 -5.03
CA LEU A 93 4.03 1.23 -4.69
C LEU A 93 3.78 0.33 -3.50
N GLY A 94 3.83 0.89 -2.31
CA GLY A 94 3.78 0.16 -1.05
C GLY A 94 2.50 0.37 -0.26
N HIS A 95 2.27 -0.54 0.68
CA HIS A 95 1.35 -0.37 1.79
C HIS A 95 2.08 -0.83 3.06
N LEU A 96 3.07 -0.03 3.50
CA LEU A 96 4.03 -0.36 4.55
C LEU A 96 3.90 0.55 5.76
N GLY A 97 3.61 1.82 5.51
CA GLY A 97 3.57 2.86 6.53
C GLY A 97 4.95 3.37 6.95
N VAL A 98 4.91 4.38 7.80
CA VAL A 98 6.09 5.00 8.42
C VAL A 98 5.98 5.03 9.94
N ASP A 99 5.00 4.35 10.51
CA ASP A 99 4.85 4.23 11.96
C ASP A 99 5.97 3.36 12.53
N PRO A 100 6.69 3.80 13.57
CA PRO A 100 7.74 2.99 14.20
C PRO A 100 7.27 1.62 14.71
N SER A 101 5.99 1.45 15.01
CA SER A 101 5.42 0.15 15.42
C SER A 101 5.45 -0.90 14.30
N SER A 102 5.55 -0.46 13.04
CA SER A 102 5.67 -1.35 11.87
C SER A 102 7.12 -1.72 11.53
N SER A 103 8.11 -1.23 12.30
CA SER A 103 9.51 -1.63 12.13
C SER A 103 9.66 -3.16 12.32
N PRO A 104 10.47 -3.84 11.52
CA PRO A 104 11.43 -3.36 10.53
C PRO A 104 10.87 -3.28 9.10
N TRP A 105 9.57 -3.11 8.90
CA TRP A 105 8.92 -3.21 7.58
C TRP A 105 8.39 -1.87 7.06
N THR A 106 8.79 -0.75 7.65
CA THR A 106 8.37 0.57 7.18
C THR A 106 8.92 0.89 5.79
N SER A 107 8.24 1.77 5.06
CA SER A 107 8.72 2.22 3.75
C SER A 107 10.09 2.91 3.82
N GLU A 108 10.36 3.61 4.92
CA GLU A 108 11.68 4.24 5.16
C GLU A 108 12.78 3.20 5.27
N GLU A 109 12.56 2.12 6.02
CA GLU A 109 13.53 1.03 6.17
C GLU A 109 13.71 0.25 4.87
N VAL A 110 12.63 0.00 4.13
CA VAL A 110 12.71 -0.62 2.80
C VAL A 110 13.56 0.22 1.86
N ILE A 111 13.36 1.53 1.82
CA ILE A 111 14.19 2.43 1.00
C ILE A 111 15.64 2.40 1.48
N ALA A 112 15.88 2.53 2.79
CA ALA A 112 17.22 2.58 3.36
C ALA A 112 18.05 1.29 3.15
N HIS A 113 17.36 0.13 3.00
CA HIS A 113 18.01 -1.17 2.81
C HIS A 113 18.02 -1.66 1.35
N THR A 114 17.48 -0.88 0.42
CA THR A 114 17.47 -1.19 -1.02
C THR A 114 18.04 -0.04 -1.83
N SER A 115 18.29 -0.24 -3.12
CA SER A 115 18.75 0.83 -3.99
C SER A 115 18.13 0.77 -5.37
N GLY A 116 17.77 1.95 -5.90
CA GLY A 116 17.34 2.08 -7.27
C GLY A 116 15.88 2.46 -7.47
N PHE A 117 15.14 2.79 -6.43
CA PHE A 117 13.91 3.56 -6.56
C PHE A 117 14.21 5.01 -6.96
N ASP A 118 13.33 5.59 -7.76
CA ASP A 118 13.33 7.02 -8.07
C ASP A 118 12.33 7.77 -7.18
N ALA A 119 11.22 7.12 -6.82
CA ALA A 119 10.25 7.60 -5.84
C ALA A 119 9.50 6.41 -5.20
N PHE A 120 8.80 6.68 -4.11
CA PHE A 120 7.98 5.68 -3.40
C PHE A 120 6.64 6.29 -3.00
N ILE A 121 5.55 5.66 -3.41
CA ILE A 121 4.17 5.97 -3.01
C ILE A 121 3.74 4.94 -1.97
N ASP A 122 3.34 5.40 -0.80
CA ASP A 122 3.02 4.53 0.32
C ASP A 122 1.61 4.77 0.89
N GLY A 123 1.19 3.92 1.81
CA GLY A 123 -0.04 3.97 2.59
C GLY A 123 0.16 3.32 3.97
N HIS A 124 -0.90 2.78 4.57
CA HIS A 124 -0.95 2.01 5.82
C HIS A 124 -1.01 2.85 7.10
N SER A 125 -0.04 3.71 7.38
CA SER A 125 0.01 4.53 8.61
C SER A 125 -0.90 5.76 8.59
N HIS A 126 -1.64 5.98 7.50
CA HIS A 126 -2.52 7.14 7.34
C HIS A 126 -1.82 8.50 7.49
N THR A 127 -0.52 8.52 7.28
CA THR A 127 0.30 9.74 7.42
C THR A 127 0.07 10.67 6.25
N VAL A 128 -0.10 11.95 6.52
CA VAL A 128 -0.11 13.00 5.49
C VAL A 128 1.33 13.44 5.26
N MET A 129 1.90 13.07 4.12
CA MET A 129 3.30 13.30 3.78
C MET A 129 3.44 13.64 2.30
N GLU A 130 3.66 14.91 1.99
CA GLU A 130 3.77 15.35 0.61
C GLU A 130 5.09 14.91 -0.04
N ASN A 131 6.20 15.16 0.64
CA ASN A 131 7.54 14.94 0.11
C ASN A 131 8.54 14.73 1.26
N LYS A 132 8.91 13.50 1.50
CA LYS A 132 9.99 13.16 2.44
C LYS A 132 11.16 12.55 1.66
N GLN A 133 12.35 13.09 1.88
CA GLN A 133 13.55 12.53 1.28
C GLN A 133 14.15 11.48 2.20
N VAL A 134 14.28 10.25 1.70
CA VAL A 134 14.88 9.12 2.41
C VAL A 134 16.11 8.66 1.62
N GLN A 135 17.24 8.50 2.30
CA GLN A 135 18.47 7.99 1.67
C GLN A 135 18.33 6.49 1.42
N ASP A 136 18.58 6.05 0.20
CA ASP A 136 18.65 4.62 -0.14
C ASP A 136 20.01 4.02 0.28
N ALA A 137 20.16 2.71 0.14
CA ALA A 137 21.40 2.00 0.50
C ALA A 137 22.65 2.48 -0.28
N SER A 138 22.49 3.19 -1.39
CA SER A 138 23.57 3.79 -2.17
C SER A 138 23.86 5.26 -1.78
N GLY A 139 23.04 5.84 -0.89
CA GLY A 139 23.09 7.25 -0.51
C GLY A 139 22.31 8.18 -1.46
N LYS A 140 21.53 7.64 -2.41
CA LYS A 140 20.65 8.44 -3.26
C LYS A 140 19.37 8.82 -2.48
N ALA A 141 18.98 10.08 -2.55
CA ALA A 141 17.70 10.52 -1.99
C ALA A 141 16.53 10.01 -2.86
N VAL A 142 15.55 9.36 -2.21
CA VAL A 142 14.32 8.85 -2.78
C VAL A 142 13.14 9.64 -2.21
N THR A 143 12.28 10.17 -3.07
CA THR A 143 11.08 10.86 -2.65
C THR A 143 10.02 9.87 -2.19
N LEU A 144 9.62 9.94 -0.92
CA LEU A 144 8.54 9.19 -0.30
C LEU A 144 7.33 10.08 -0.10
N THR A 145 6.15 9.62 -0.51
CA THR A 145 4.87 10.35 -0.36
C THR A 145 3.76 9.44 0.14
N GLN A 146 2.83 10.00 0.92
CA GLN A 146 1.63 9.34 1.43
C GLN A 146 0.49 10.35 1.59
N THR A 147 -0.74 9.99 1.23
CA THR A 147 -1.87 10.92 1.10
C THR A 147 -2.74 11.06 2.36
N GLY A 148 -2.42 10.34 3.43
CA GLY A 148 -3.30 10.24 4.59
C GLY A 148 -4.38 9.17 4.40
N SER A 149 -5.60 9.44 4.87
CA SER A 149 -6.73 8.52 4.83
C SER A 149 -8.02 9.21 4.40
N TYR A 150 -9.05 8.40 4.12
CA TYR A 150 -10.42 8.86 3.84
C TYR A 150 -10.54 9.86 2.68
N PHE A 151 -9.66 9.77 1.69
CA PHE A 151 -9.60 10.71 0.56
C PHE A 151 -9.45 12.20 0.96
N ALA A 152 -8.85 12.47 2.12
CA ALA A 152 -8.56 13.85 2.52
C ALA A 152 -7.64 14.58 1.53
N ASN A 153 -6.78 13.82 0.83
CA ASN A 153 -5.90 14.34 -0.22
C ASN A 153 -5.83 13.39 -1.40
N VAL A 154 -5.60 13.98 -2.57
CA VAL A 154 -5.15 13.27 -3.78
C VAL A 154 -3.67 13.57 -3.99
N GLY A 155 -2.85 12.52 -4.14
CA GLY A 155 -1.43 12.69 -4.44
C GLY A 155 -1.20 12.86 -5.93
N GLU A 156 -0.49 13.91 -6.31
CA GLU A 156 0.00 14.13 -7.67
C GLU A 156 1.52 13.91 -7.69
N MET A 157 2.00 13.06 -8.59
CA MET A 157 3.43 12.87 -8.84
C MET A 157 3.74 13.25 -10.29
N THR A 158 4.62 14.21 -10.47
CA THR A 158 5.06 14.69 -11.79
C THR A 158 6.48 14.23 -12.07
N ILE A 159 6.69 13.63 -13.24
CA ILE A 159 8.00 13.25 -13.76
C ILE A 159 8.33 14.18 -14.93
N ALA A 160 9.21 15.13 -14.71
CA ALA A 160 9.61 16.10 -15.71
C ALA A 160 10.48 15.49 -16.83
N ALA A 161 10.65 16.21 -17.94
CA ALA A 161 11.43 15.75 -19.07
C ALA A 161 12.91 15.48 -18.73
N ASP A 162 13.48 16.22 -17.78
CA ASP A 162 14.84 16.02 -17.27
C ASP A 162 14.97 14.85 -16.27
N GLY A 163 13.85 14.23 -15.89
CA GLY A 163 13.81 13.15 -14.91
C GLY A 163 13.53 13.59 -13.47
N THR A 164 13.42 14.88 -13.22
CA THR A 164 13.06 15.39 -11.88
C THR A 164 11.67 14.90 -11.48
N ILE A 165 11.54 14.38 -10.27
CA ILE A 165 10.27 13.92 -9.70
C ILE A 165 9.85 14.88 -8.61
N THR A 166 8.61 15.37 -8.71
CA THR A 166 7.98 16.20 -7.68
C THR A 166 6.65 15.59 -7.27
N THR A 167 6.30 15.80 -6.01
CA THR A 167 5.03 15.32 -5.44
C THR A 167 4.27 16.49 -4.83
N LYS A 168 2.96 16.43 -4.89
CA LYS A 168 2.06 17.40 -4.32
C LYS A 168 0.84 16.71 -3.73
N LEU A 169 0.37 17.16 -2.59
CA LEU A 169 -0.92 16.78 -2.02
C LEU A 169 -1.96 17.84 -2.34
N ILE A 170 -3.02 17.42 -3.00
CA ILE A 170 -4.16 18.27 -3.36
C ILE A 170 -5.28 17.91 -2.40
N PRO A 171 -5.67 18.78 -1.47
CA PRO A 171 -6.82 18.55 -0.61
C PRO A 171 -8.07 18.30 -1.45
N THR A 172 -8.89 17.36 -1.05
CA THR A 172 -10.17 17.11 -1.72
C THR A 172 -11.10 18.29 -1.51
N HIS A 173 -11.84 18.67 -2.56
CA HIS A 173 -12.73 19.81 -2.55
C HIS A 173 -14.18 19.35 -2.27
N GLU A 174 -14.98 20.30 -1.77
CA GLU A 174 -16.42 20.14 -1.77
C GLU A 174 -16.92 20.09 -3.21
N GLY A 175 -17.69 19.08 -3.52
CA GLY A 175 -18.24 18.84 -4.84
C GLY A 175 -18.23 17.34 -5.16
N MET A 176 -19.33 16.88 -5.71
CA MET A 176 -19.50 15.47 -6.07
C MET A 176 -19.93 15.40 -7.53
N ASP A 177 -19.35 14.46 -8.27
CA ASP A 177 -19.94 14.04 -9.55
C ASP A 177 -21.34 13.50 -9.31
N ALA A 178 -22.33 14.01 -10.05
CA ALA A 178 -23.74 13.68 -9.82
C ALA A 178 -24.04 12.17 -10.01
N GLY A 179 -23.35 11.52 -10.93
CA GLY A 179 -23.50 10.07 -11.17
C GLY A 179 -22.93 9.24 -10.00
N ILE A 180 -21.76 9.63 -9.49
CA ILE A 180 -21.14 8.99 -8.33
C ILE A 180 -21.97 9.23 -7.07
N ALA A 181 -22.50 10.45 -6.88
CA ALA A 181 -23.37 10.78 -5.75
C ALA A 181 -24.65 9.92 -5.75
N ALA A 182 -25.28 9.75 -6.90
CA ALA A 182 -26.47 8.91 -7.03
C ALA A 182 -26.16 7.42 -6.72
N MET A 183 -25.03 6.92 -7.20
CA MET A 183 -24.56 5.56 -6.89
C MET A 183 -24.29 5.39 -5.40
N GLN A 184 -23.59 6.32 -4.76
CA GLN A 184 -23.33 6.32 -3.32
C GLN A 184 -24.64 6.30 -2.52
N THR A 185 -25.59 7.18 -2.84
CA THR A 185 -26.90 7.22 -2.19
C THR A 185 -27.62 5.88 -2.29
N SER A 186 -27.61 5.24 -3.46
CA SER A 186 -28.22 3.93 -3.66
C SER A 186 -27.59 2.86 -2.76
N TRP A 187 -26.26 2.85 -2.64
CA TRP A 187 -25.56 1.90 -1.77
C TRP A 187 -25.83 2.16 -0.28
N VAL A 188 -25.80 3.43 0.16
CA VAL A 188 -26.11 3.81 1.54
C VAL A 188 -27.53 3.35 1.91
N ASN A 189 -28.52 3.67 1.07
CA ASN A 189 -29.90 3.22 1.31
C ASN A 189 -30.01 1.69 1.41
N THR A 190 -29.31 0.96 0.54
CA THR A 190 -29.28 -0.51 0.60
C THR A 190 -28.72 -1.02 1.92
N VAL A 191 -27.63 -0.42 2.41
CA VAL A 191 -27.03 -0.78 3.70
C VAL A 191 -27.96 -0.42 4.86
N ASP A 192 -28.57 0.76 4.83
CA ASP A 192 -29.50 1.22 5.85
C ASP A 192 -30.74 0.32 5.92
N ASP A 193 -31.28 -0.10 4.77
CA ASP A 193 -32.40 -1.07 4.70
C ASP A 193 -32.00 -2.43 5.29
N MET A 194 -30.77 -2.89 5.03
CA MET A 194 -30.27 -4.17 5.56
C MET A 194 -29.97 -4.14 7.07
N LEU A 195 -29.48 -2.99 7.59
CA LEU A 195 -29.06 -2.83 8.98
C LEU A 195 -30.09 -2.12 9.84
N GLY A 196 -31.11 -1.50 9.24
CA GLY A 196 -32.13 -0.71 9.94
C GLY A 196 -33.17 -1.54 10.67
N GLU A 197 -33.23 -2.86 10.46
CA GLU A 197 -34.13 -3.74 11.21
C GLU A 197 -33.72 -3.82 12.68
N LYS A 198 -34.63 -3.39 13.54
CA LYS A 198 -34.41 -3.42 14.98
C LYS A 198 -34.51 -4.86 15.50
N ILE A 199 -33.38 -5.50 15.70
CA ILE A 199 -33.29 -6.90 16.13
C ILE A 199 -33.43 -7.08 17.66
N ALA A 200 -33.07 -6.06 18.46
CA ALA A 200 -33.17 -6.06 19.91
C ALA A 200 -33.18 -4.64 20.48
N VAL A 201 -33.56 -4.52 21.74
CA VAL A 201 -33.42 -3.30 22.55
C VAL A 201 -32.59 -3.66 23.75
N GLY A 202 -31.46 -2.96 23.96
CA GLY A 202 -30.72 -3.05 25.21
C GLY A 202 -31.45 -2.29 26.33
N ASP A 203 -31.42 -2.81 27.54
CA ASP A 203 -31.95 -2.20 28.74
C ASP A 203 -30.88 -1.38 29.49
N SER A 204 -29.67 -1.33 28.95
CA SER A 204 -28.54 -0.57 29.47
C SER A 204 -27.71 0.06 28.35
N ASP A 205 -27.02 1.15 28.66
CA ASP A 205 -26.12 1.82 27.71
C ASP A 205 -24.86 0.98 27.46
N PHE A 206 -24.47 0.88 26.18
CA PHE A 206 -23.23 0.27 25.78
C PHE A 206 -22.16 1.37 25.63
N TYR A 207 -21.09 1.25 26.40
CA TYR A 207 -19.94 2.14 26.26
C TYR A 207 -18.84 1.44 25.48
N VAL A 208 -18.41 2.05 24.39
CA VAL A 208 -17.17 1.66 23.72
C VAL A 208 -16.03 2.36 24.47
N THR A 209 -15.28 1.60 25.25
CA THR A 209 -14.01 2.11 25.78
C THR A 209 -13.01 2.19 24.64
N ASP A 210 -12.39 3.35 24.46
CA ASP A 210 -11.30 3.52 23.53
C ASP A 210 -10.19 2.52 23.87
N PRO A 211 -9.81 1.61 22.97
CA PRO A 211 -8.73 0.66 23.22
C PRO A 211 -7.36 1.33 23.42
N ALA A 212 -7.26 2.65 23.24
CA ALA A 212 -6.06 3.43 23.52
C ALA A 212 -5.97 3.99 24.96
N THR A 213 -6.98 3.71 25.80
CA THR A 213 -6.97 4.04 27.26
C THR A 213 -7.00 2.71 28.11
#